data_9ff190ccda39371eef70a472cc96c205
#
_entry.id   9ff190ccda39371eef70a472cc96c205
#
_cell.length_a   1.000
_cell.length_b   1.000
_cell.length_c   1.000
_cell.angle_alpha   90.00
_cell.angle_beta   90.00
_cell.angle_gamma   90.00
#
_symmetry.space_group_name_H-M   'P 1'
#
loop_
_entity.id
_entity.type
_entity.pdbx_description
1 polymer ?
#
loop_
_entity_poly.entity_id
_entity_poly.type
_entity_poly.pdbx_seq_one_letter_code
_entity_poly.pdbx_strand_id
1 'polypeptide(L)'
;MQPFVHLHVHSQYSILDGQASIPALVDKAIANGMRGIAITDHGNMFGIKEFFNYVEKKNGDVNGLIKSLKKELDNGETAPERRAAIPAEIEEAKKKLFIPIFGCEMYVSLGAMTEHIDKKDTGRHLVVLAKNEKGYHNLVKLVSLAWTDGFYSHPRIDKEHLEKYHEGLIICSACLGGEIPRLIQAGEIEKAREVALWFKGIWGDDYYLELQRHKATVPRANHDVYPRQVEVNEVLMRFSKELGIKLVCTNDVHF
;
A
#
# COMPACT_ATOMS: atom_id res chain seq x y z
N MET A 1 -10.19 -20.64 3.99
CA MET A 1 -9.47 -19.43 4.48
C MET A 1 -9.96 -18.28 3.62
N GLN A 2 -10.30 -17.14 4.20
CA GLN A 2 -10.68 -15.97 3.40
C GLN A 2 -9.44 -15.47 2.63
N PRO A 3 -9.59 -15.06 1.36
CA PRO A 3 -8.47 -14.51 0.60
C PRO A 3 -7.93 -13.25 1.30
N PHE A 4 -6.63 -13.22 1.56
CA PHE A 4 -5.94 -12.11 2.21
C PHE A 4 -4.76 -11.67 1.34
N VAL A 5 -4.47 -10.36 1.32
CA VAL A 5 -3.32 -9.77 0.64
C VAL A 5 -2.69 -8.76 1.60
N HIS A 6 -1.39 -8.86 1.83
CA HIS A 6 -0.67 -7.87 2.60
C HIS A 6 -0.52 -6.57 1.80
N LEU A 7 -1.03 -5.45 2.34
CA LEU A 7 -0.99 -4.13 1.71
C LEU A 7 -0.03 -3.14 2.37
N HIS A 8 0.57 -3.50 3.52
CA HIS A 8 1.55 -2.72 4.24
C HIS A 8 2.72 -3.65 4.61
N VAL A 9 3.79 -3.57 3.83
CA VAL A 9 4.93 -4.50 3.88
C VAL A 9 6.23 -3.77 3.59
N HIS A 10 7.23 -3.99 4.44
CA HIS A 10 8.57 -3.48 4.29
C HIS A 10 9.52 -4.57 3.80
N SER A 11 10.27 -4.25 2.76
CA SER A 11 11.32 -5.10 2.22
C SER A 11 12.71 -4.68 2.75
N GLN A 12 13.74 -5.35 2.29
CA GLN A 12 15.15 -4.98 2.54
C GLN A 12 15.50 -3.53 2.18
N TYR A 13 14.63 -2.83 1.45
CA TYR A 13 14.80 -1.42 1.08
C TYR A 13 14.26 -0.44 2.14
N SER A 14 13.59 -0.94 3.18
CA SER A 14 13.36 -0.24 4.45
C SER A 14 14.58 -0.47 5.36
N ILE A 15 15.69 0.24 5.07
CA ILE A 15 17.07 -0.10 5.46
C ILE A 15 17.26 -0.33 6.96
N LEU A 16 16.49 0.34 7.83
CA LEU A 16 16.67 0.26 9.28
C LEU A 16 15.94 -0.92 9.93
N ASP A 17 14.85 -1.40 9.33
CA ASP A 17 13.93 -2.36 9.95
C ASP A 17 13.31 -3.39 8.99
N GLY A 18 13.57 -3.28 7.69
CA GLY A 18 13.17 -4.26 6.69
C GLY A 18 14.22 -5.33 6.48
N GLN A 19 13.97 -6.57 6.89
CA GLN A 19 14.91 -7.70 6.70
C GLN A 19 14.58 -8.56 5.49
N ALA A 20 13.31 -8.66 5.13
CA ALA A 20 12.88 -9.63 4.13
C ALA A 20 13.26 -9.20 2.72
N SER A 21 13.92 -10.09 1.97
CA SER A 21 14.18 -9.86 0.54
C SER A 21 12.88 -9.95 -0.26
N ILE A 22 12.80 -9.18 -1.35
CA ILE A 22 11.66 -9.19 -2.25
C ILE A 22 11.31 -10.61 -2.74
N PRO A 23 12.27 -11.44 -3.21
CA PRO A 23 11.98 -12.83 -3.57
C PRO A 23 11.35 -13.63 -2.43
N ALA A 24 11.86 -13.51 -1.20
CA ALA A 24 11.33 -14.25 -0.05
C ALA A 24 9.88 -13.83 0.29
N LEU A 25 9.57 -12.52 0.23
CA LEU A 25 8.22 -12.00 0.45
C LEU A 25 7.23 -12.55 -0.60
N VAL A 26 7.58 -12.49 -1.88
CA VAL A 26 6.75 -12.97 -2.98
C VAL A 26 6.52 -14.48 -2.86
N ASP A 27 7.59 -15.25 -2.66
CA ASP A 27 7.50 -16.72 -2.56
C ASP A 27 6.66 -17.14 -1.35
N LYS A 28 6.80 -16.45 -0.21
CA LYS A 28 5.99 -16.71 0.97
C LYS A 28 4.51 -16.37 0.75
N ALA A 29 4.22 -15.25 0.09
CA ALA A 29 2.84 -14.87 -0.25
C ALA A 29 2.18 -15.90 -1.18
N ILE A 30 2.89 -16.35 -2.22
CA ILE A 30 2.44 -17.42 -3.14
C ILE A 30 2.21 -18.72 -2.36
N ALA A 31 3.16 -19.15 -1.53
CA ALA A 31 3.05 -20.38 -0.73
C ALA A 31 1.87 -20.35 0.25
N ASN A 32 1.49 -19.17 0.73
CA ASN A 32 0.32 -18.95 1.59
C ASN A 32 -1.00 -18.81 0.79
N GLY A 33 -0.98 -18.97 -0.53
CA GLY A 33 -2.17 -18.88 -1.40
C GLY A 33 -2.68 -17.44 -1.59
N MET A 34 -1.87 -16.44 -1.35
CA MET A 34 -2.21 -15.04 -1.61
C MET A 34 -2.18 -14.76 -3.11
N ARG A 35 -3.09 -13.90 -3.57
CA ARG A 35 -3.16 -13.49 -4.98
C ARG A 35 -2.21 -12.35 -5.34
N GLY A 36 -1.58 -11.73 -4.36
CA GLY A 36 -0.70 -10.59 -4.53
C GLY A 36 -0.08 -10.17 -3.21
N ILE A 37 0.79 -9.21 -3.27
CA ILE A 37 1.41 -8.53 -2.12
C ILE A 37 1.74 -7.10 -2.51
N ALA A 38 1.69 -6.17 -1.56
CA ALA A 38 2.26 -4.84 -1.75
C ALA A 38 3.70 -4.79 -1.26
N ILE A 39 4.47 -3.85 -1.81
CA ILE A 39 5.71 -3.34 -1.22
C ILE A 39 5.49 -1.87 -0.93
N THR A 40 5.67 -1.49 0.34
CA THR A 40 5.41 -0.13 0.85
C THR A 40 6.56 0.34 1.74
N ASP A 41 7.77 0.31 1.21
CA ASP A 41 8.98 0.67 1.94
C ASP A 41 8.93 2.13 2.45
N HIS A 42 9.65 2.40 3.55
CA HIS A 42 9.73 3.71 4.20
C HIS A 42 10.26 4.79 3.26
N GLY A 43 9.40 5.69 2.84
CA GLY A 43 9.73 6.89 2.06
C GLY A 43 10.39 6.62 0.71
N ASN A 44 10.38 5.40 0.19
CA ASN A 44 11.04 5.08 -1.06
C ASN A 44 10.33 4.02 -1.90
N MET A 45 10.76 3.91 -3.16
CA MET A 45 10.30 2.93 -4.14
C MET A 45 11.50 2.19 -4.77
N PHE A 46 12.61 2.05 -4.06
CA PHE A 46 13.85 1.52 -4.64
C PHE A 46 13.73 0.06 -5.06
N GLY A 47 12.93 -0.73 -4.34
CA GLY A 47 12.69 -2.15 -4.63
C GLY A 47 11.71 -2.44 -5.76
N ILE A 48 10.96 -1.45 -6.25
CA ILE A 48 9.83 -1.68 -7.16
C ILE A 48 10.24 -2.37 -8.47
N LYS A 49 11.41 -2.02 -9.04
CA LYS A 49 11.87 -2.66 -10.29
C LYS A 49 12.26 -4.12 -10.07
N GLU A 50 12.93 -4.44 -8.96
CA GLU A 50 13.23 -5.83 -8.57
C GLU A 50 11.94 -6.62 -8.35
N PHE A 51 11.00 -6.03 -7.61
CA PHE A 51 9.70 -6.62 -7.32
C PHE A 51 8.90 -6.94 -8.58
N PHE A 52 8.78 -5.98 -9.49
CA PHE A 52 8.12 -6.18 -10.78
C PHE A 52 8.76 -7.33 -11.57
N ASN A 53 10.08 -7.29 -11.75
CA ASN A 53 10.78 -8.31 -12.52
C ASN A 53 10.64 -9.71 -11.91
N TYR A 54 10.67 -9.81 -10.58
CA TYR A 54 10.53 -11.09 -9.90
C TYR A 54 9.12 -11.66 -10.05
N VAL A 55 8.08 -10.83 -9.90
CA VAL A 55 6.69 -11.25 -10.13
C VAL A 55 6.44 -11.62 -11.58
N GLU A 56 6.97 -10.85 -12.55
CA GLU A 56 6.86 -11.22 -13.98
C GLU A 56 7.49 -12.59 -14.26
N LYS A 57 8.64 -12.91 -13.64
CA LYS A 57 9.24 -14.24 -13.73
C LYS A 57 8.33 -15.32 -13.16
N LYS A 58 7.67 -15.10 -12.00
CA LYS A 58 6.73 -16.05 -11.39
C LYS A 58 5.48 -16.25 -12.25
N ASN A 59 5.04 -15.22 -12.94
CA ASN A 59 3.89 -15.24 -13.84
C ASN A 59 4.24 -15.75 -15.26
N GLY A 60 5.47 -16.13 -15.54
CA GLY A 60 5.99 -16.41 -16.88
C GLY A 60 5.14 -17.41 -17.69
N ASP A 61 4.77 -18.55 -17.07
CA ASP A 61 3.96 -19.58 -17.74
C ASP A 61 2.54 -19.06 -18.06
N VAL A 62 1.93 -18.32 -17.12
CA VAL A 62 0.59 -17.75 -17.31
C VAL A 62 0.60 -16.66 -18.37
N ASN A 63 1.62 -15.80 -18.35
CA ASN A 63 1.82 -14.75 -19.36
C ASN A 63 2.07 -15.37 -20.74
N GLY A 64 2.84 -16.47 -20.82
CA GLY A 64 3.06 -17.24 -22.03
C GLY A 64 1.76 -17.81 -22.62
N LEU A 65 0.92 -18.41 -21.77
CA LEU A 65 -0.40 -18.89 -22.16
C LEU A 65 -1.30 -17.76 -22.69
N ILE A 66 -1.40 -16.63 -21.97
CA ILE A 66 -2.20 -15.47 -22.39
C ILE A 66 -1.71 -14.94 -23.75
N LYS A 67 -0.39 -14.86 -23.93
CA LYS A 67 0.21 -14.41 -25.21
C LYS A 67 -0.12 -15.35 -26.35
N SER A 68 -0.08 -16.67 -26.12
CA SER A 68 -0.45 -17.69 -27.11
C SER A 68 -1.92 -17.58 -27.50
N LEU A 69 -2.82 -17.46 -26.52
CA LEU A 69 -4.26 -17.31 -26.73
C LEU A 69 -4.60 -16.03 -27.51
N LYS A 70 -3.94 -14.91 -27.21
CA LYS A 70 -4.09 -13.66 -27.98
C LYS A 70 -3.65 -13.83 -29.44
N LYS A 71 -2.50 -14.47 -29.66
CA LYS A 71 -1.99 -14.74 -31.02
C LYS A 71 -2.97 -15.63 -31.81
N GLU A 72 -3.56 -16.65 -31.15
CA GLU A 72 -4.59 -17.49 -31.75
C GLU A 72 -5.87 -16.72 -32.08
N LEU A 73 -6.30 -15.80 -31.19
CA LEU A 73 -7.45 -14.91 -31.41
C LEU A 73 -7.28 -13.99 -32.64
N ASP A 74 -6.06 -13.46 -32.80
CA ASP A 74 -5.71 -12.55 -33.90
C ASP A 74 -5.46 -13.29 -35.24
N ASN A 75 -5.35 -14.63 -35.22
CA ASN A 75 -5.15 -15.42 -36.43
C ASN A 75 -6.45 -15.54 -37.22
N GLY A 76 -6.44 -15.05 -38.48
CA GLY A 76 -7.59 -15.07 -39.37
C GLY A 76 -8.14 -16.46 -39.70
N GLU A 77 -7.32 -17.53 -39.55
CA GLU A 77 -7.68 -18.93 -39.84
C GLU A 77 -8.32 -19.64 -38.65
N THR A 78 -8.37 -19.01 -37.47
CA THR A 78 -8.99 -19.60 -36.26
C THR A 78 -10.49 -19.79 -36.47
N ALA A 79 -11.01 -21.00 -36.26
CA ALA A 79 -12.41 -21.35 -36.41
C ALA A 79 -13.30 -20.44 -35.53
N PRO A 80 -14.52 -20.07 -36.00
CA PRO A 80 -15.40 -19.13 -35.26
C PRO A 80 -15.72 -19.58 -33.82
N GLU A 81 -16.00 -20.87 -33.61
CA GLU A 81 -16.31 -21.42 -32.28
C GLU A 81 -15.10 -21.30 -31.34
N ARG A 82 -13.89 -21.57 -31.84
CA ARG A 82 -12.65 -21.44 -31.08
C ARG A 82 -12.39 -19.99 -30.71
N ARG A 83 -12.54 -19.09 -31.69
CA ARG A 83 -12.37 -17.63 -31.49
C ARG A 83 -13.31 -17.09 -30.41
N ALA A 84 -14.56 -17.58 -30.35
CA ALA A 84 -15.52 -17.19 -29.34
C ALA A 84 -15.15 -17.67 -27.92
N ALA A 85 -14.44 -18.78 -27.77
CA ALA A 85 -14.03 -19.34 -26.47
C ALA A 85 -12.79 -18.65 -25.88
N ILE A 86 -11.87 -18.18 -26.70
CA ILE A 86 -10.56 -17.61 -26.27
C ILE A 86 -10.68 -16.47 -25.25
N PRO A 87 -11.58 -15.48 -25.36
CA PRO A 87 -11.69 -14.41 -24.39
C PRO A 87 -11.96 -14.91 -22.96
N ALA A 88 -12.82 -15.92 -22.81
CA ALA A 88 -13.11 -16.52 -21.51
C ALA A 88 -11.87 -17.25 -20.94
N GLU A 89 -11.12 -17.96 -21.77
CA GLU A 89 -9.88 -18.63 -21.37
C GLU A 89 -8.80 -17.63 -20.93
N ILE A 90 -8.68 -16.48 -21.61
CA ILE A 90 -7.78 -15.40 -21.21
C ILE A 90 -8.18 -14.86 -19.83
N GLU A 91 -9.47 -14.62 -19.57
CA GLU A 91 -9.93 -14.15 -18.26
C GLU A 91 -9.68 -15.20 -17.16
N GLU A 92 -9.88 -16.47 -17.42
CA GLU A 92 -9.53 -17.54 -16.47
C GLU A 92 -8.00 -17.63 -16.21
N ALA A 93 -7.18 -17.45 -17.25
CA ALA A 93 -5.73 -17.39 -17.09
C ALA A 93 -5.30 -16.19 -16.25
N LYS A 94 -5.87 -14.99 -16.50
CA LYS A 94 -5.59 -13.79 -15.71
C LYS A 94 -5.87 -13.96 -14.22
N LYS A 95 -6.87 -14.75 -13.84
CA LYS A 95 -7.18 -15.05 -12.43
C LYS A 95 -6.05 -15.80 -11.72
N LYS A 96 -5.15 -16.44 -12.44
CA LYS A 96 -4.00 -17.18 -11.90
C LYS A 96 -2.75 -16.30 -11.72
N LEU A 97 -2.75 -15.08 -12.24
CA LEU A 97 -1.63 -14.15 -12.07
C LEU A 97 -1.48 -13.75 -10.60
N PHE A 98 -0.24 -13.76 -10.13
CA PHE A 98 0.12 -13.12 -8.90
C PHE A 98 0.28 -11.61 -9.15
N ILE A 99 -0.35 -10.78 -8.31
CA ILE A 99 -0.48 -9.34 -8.52
C ILE A 99 0.56 -8.58 -7.69
N PRO A 100 1.52 -7.88 -8.32
CA PRO A 100 2.36 -6.93 -7.60
C PRO A 100 1.58 -5.64 -7.35
N ILE A 101 1.57 -5.16 -6.10
CA ILE A 101 0.96 -3.90 -5.72
C ILE A 101 2.09 -2.93 -5.36
N PHE A 102 2.20 -1.84 -6.11
CA PHE A 102 3.25 -0.84 -5.92
C PHE A 102 2.79 0.24 -4.95
N GLY A 103 3.58 0.49 -3.92
CA GLY A 103 3.26 1.47 -2.90
C GLY A 103 4.50 2.07 -2.24
N CYS A 104 4.24 2.92 -1.26
CA CYS A 104 5.23 3.51 -0.38
C CYS A 104 4.55 3.89 0.93
N GLU A 105 5.16 3.62 2.06
CA GLU A 105 4.80 4.27 3.31
C GLU A 105 5.48 5.64 3.34
N MET A 106 4.72 6.67 3.04
CA MET A 106 5.22 8.04 2.95
C MET A 106 5.24 8.72 4.32
N TYR A 107 6.13 9.69 4.48
CA TYR A 107 6.18 10.60 5.62
C TYR A 107 5.49 11.90 5.25
N VAL A 108 4.34 12.21 5.88
CA VAL A 108 3.56 13.44 5.65
C VAL A 108 3.93 14.49 6.70
N SER A 109 4.45 15.64 6.26
CA SER A 109 4.75 16.78 7.15
C SER A 109 3.47 17.43 7.69
N LEU A 110 3.57 18.05 8.86
CA LEU A 110 2.44 18.78 9.45
C LEU A 110 2.19 20.13 8.78
N GLY A 111 3.25 20.75 8.26
CA GLY A 111 3.23 22.01 7.49
C GLY A 111 3.79 21.78 6.09
N ALA A 112 4.24 22.85 5.43
CA ALA A 112 4.90 22.73 4.14
C ALA A 112 6.14 21.84 4.25
N MET A 113 6.34 20.93 3.29
CA MET A 113 7.44 19.95 3.33
C MET A 113 8.83 20.60 3.32
N THR A 114 8.93 21.83 2.84
CA THR A 114 10.16 22.63 2.81
C THR A 114 10.47 23.35 4.13
N GLU A 115 9.53 23.35 5.10
CA GLU A 115 9.74 23.95 6.40
C GLU A 115 10.50 22.99 7.33
N HIS A 116 11.52 23.53 8.02
CA HIS A 116 12.40 22.79 8.94
C HIS A 116 12.34 23.38 10.35
N ILE A 117 11.13 23.74 10.79
CA ILE A 117 10.91 24.50 12.03
C ILE A 117 10.99 23.58 13.26
N ASP A 118 10.37 22.41 13.19
CA ASP A 118 10.35 21.47 14.31
C ASP A 118 11.14 20.19 13.98
N LYS A 119 12.26 20.01 14.70
CA LYS A 119 13.07 18.78 14.61
C LYS A 119 12.30 17.51 14.96
N LYS A 120 11.15 17.62 15.62
CA LYS A 120 10.28 16.49 15.96
C LYS A 120 9.30 16.16 14.85
N ASP A 121 9.14 17.01 13.84
CA ASP A 121 8.34 16.70 12.66
C ASP A 121 9.11 15.78 11.70
N THR A 122 9.17 14.53 12.06
CA THR A 122 9.74 13.46 11.21
C THR A 122 8.76 12.96 10.15
N GLY A 123 7.58 13.59 10.04
CA GLY A 123 6.47 13.16 9.21
C GLY A 123 5.53 12.17 9.90
N ARG A 124 4.32 12.07 9.37
CA ARG A 124 3.29 11.10 9.75
C ARG A 124 3.22 10.01 8.70
N HIS A 125 3.16 8.76 9.13
CA HIS A 125 3.10 7.65 8.18
C HIS A 125 1.79 7.65 7.41
N LEU A 126 1.87 7.36 6.13
CA LEU A 126 0.73 7.23 5.22
C LEU A 126 1.04 6.17 4.18
N VAL A 127 0.23 5.12 4.11
CA VAL A 127 0.40 4.12 3.06
C VAL A 127 -0.29 4.60 1.80
N VAL A 128 0.49 4.71 0.72
CA VAL A 128 0.04 5.15 -0.60
C VAL A 128 0.28 4.05 -1.61
N LEU A 129 -0.79 3.58 -2.26
CA LEU A 129 -0.72 2.49 -3.25
C LEU A 129 -1.12 3.02 -4.63
N ALA A 130 -0.44 2.55 -5.67
CA ALA A 130 -0.82 2.85 -7.05
C ALA A 130 -2.00 1.96 -7.48
N LYS A 131 -3.13 2.57 -7.83
CA LYS A 131 -4.33 1.89 -8.34
C LYS A 131 -4.24 1.55 -9.82
N ASN A 132 -3.51 2.36 -10.57
CA ASN A 132 -3.34 2.26 -12.01
C ASN A 132 -2.04 2.95 -12.46
N GLU A 133 -1.78 2.98 -13.77
CA GLU A 133 -0.58 3.61 -14.35
C GLU A 133 -0.45 5.10 -13.99
N LYS A 134 -1.55 5.86 -14.03
CA LYS A 134 -1.56 7.27 -13.61
C LYS A 134 -1.14 7.42 -12.15
N GLY A 135 -1.70 6.59 -11.27
CA GLY A 135 -1.33 6.56 -9.85
C GLY A 135 0.12 6.17 -9.64
N TYR A 136 0.65 5.21 -10.40
CA TYR A 136 2.07 4.87 -10.34
C TYR A 136 2.97 6.07 -10.66
N HIS A 137 2.70 6.80 -11.74
CA HIS A 137 3.45 8.01 -12.08
C HIS A 137 3.30 9.11 -11.04
N ASN A 138 2.10 9.29 -10.48
CA ASN A 138 1.87 10.25 -9.39
C ASN A 138 2.64 9.86 -8.12
N LEU A 139 2.64 8.56 -7.75
CA LEU A 139 3.40 8.08 -6.60
C LEU A 139 4.92 8.29 -6.79
N VAL A 140 5.46 7.97 -7.98
CA VAL A 140 6.87 8.26 -8.31
C VAL A 140 7.17 9.75 -8.17
N LYS A 141 6.26 10.63 -8.63
CA LYS A 141 6.42 12.08 -8.50
C LYS A 141 6.42 12.53 -7.05
N LEU A 142 5.48 12.05 -6.24
CA LEU A 142 5.40 12.37 -4.80
C LEU A 142 6.65 11.93 -4.04
N VAL A 143 7.10 10.68 -4.26
CA VAL A 143 8.33 10.16 -3.62
C VAL A 143 9.55 10.96 -4.06
N SER A 144 9.65 11.33 -5.35
CA SER A 144 10.77 12.15 -5.85
C SER A 144 10.80 13.53 -5.20
N LEU A 145 9.66 14.23 -5.09
CA LEU A 145 9.55 15.53 -4.43
C LEU A 145 9.89 15.43 -2.93
N ALA A 146 9.47 14.35 -2.26
CA ALA A 146 9.82 14.12 -0.87
C ALA A 146 11.35 14.03 -0.66
N TRP A 147 12.06 13.43 -1.61
CA TRP A 147 13.52 13.32 -1.55
C TRP A 147 14.26 14.60 -1.96
N THR A 148 13.78 15.31 -3.00
CA THR A 148 14.47 16.49 -3.54
C THR A 148 14.19 17.76 -2.75
N ASP A 149 12.95 17.96 -2.34
CA ASP A 149 12.47 19.24 -1.79
C ASP A 149 12.06 19.11 -0.32
N GLY A 150 11.57 17.95 0.10
CA GLY A 150 11.00 17.73 1.44
C GLY A 150 11.91 17.01 2.43
N PHE A 151 13.17 16.69 2.05
CA PHE A 151 14.05 15.91 2.93
C PHE A 151 14.49 16.70 4.17
N TYR A 152 14.03 16.20 5.33
CA TYR A 152 14.49 16.65 6.62
C TYR A 152 14.49 15.47 7.61
N SER A 153 15.65 14.84 7.80
CA SER A 153 15.82 13.53 8.46
C SER A 153 15.11 12.38 7.73
N HIS A 154 13.93 12.62 7.17
CA HIS A 154 13.13 11.71 6.35
C HIS A 154 12.68 12.42 5.07
N PRO A 155 12.40 11.69 3.99
CA PRO A 155 11.81 12.27 2.77
C PRO A 155 10.32 12.56 3.02
N ARG A 156 9.97 13.80 3.34
CA ARG A 156 8.61 14.22 3.70
C ARG A 156 7.88 14.82 2.50
N ILE A 157 6.59 14.57 2.44
CA ILE A 157 5.64 15.22 1.53
C ILE A 157 4.59 15.97 2.34
N ASP A 158 4.02 17.03 1.81
CA ASP A 158 2.91 17.74 2.44
C ASP A 158 1.55 17.41 1.83
N LYS A 159 0.49 17.87 2.48
CA LYS A 159 -0.90 17.64 2.05
C LYS A 159 -1.22 18.33 0.72
N GLU A 160 -0.59 19.47 0.42
CA GLU A 160 -0.80 20.20 -0.83
C GLU A 160 -0.35 19.34 -2.04
N HIS A 161 0.83 18.75 -1.95
CA HIS A 161 1.35 17.89 -3.01
C HIS A 161 0.57 16.57 -3.10
N LEU A 162 0.15 15.99 -1.97
CA LEU A 162 -0.71 14.81 -1.95
C LEU A 162 -2.04 15.08 -2.69
N GLU A 163 -2.69 16.22 -2.42
CA GLU A 163 -3.91 16.64 -3.09
C GLU A 163 -3.67 16.88 -4.59
N LYS A 164 -2.58 17.57 -4.94
CA LYS A 164 -2.22 17.85 -6.34
C LYS A 164 -2.01 16.61 -7.19
N TYR A 165 -1.45 15.55 -6.62
CA TYR A 165 -1.11 14.31 -7.33
C TYR A 165 -1.96 13.11 -6.87
N HIS A 166 -3.19 13.35 -6.40
CA HIS A 166 -4.06 12.33 -5.79
C HIS A 166 -4.58 11.27 -6.76
N GLU A 167 -4.70 11.61 -8.07
CA GLU A 167 -5.38 10.77 -9.05
C GLU A 167 -4.72 9.41 -9.21
N GLY A 168 -5.55 8.34 -9.17
CA GLY A 168 -5.10 6.96 -9.34
C GLY A 168 -4.37 6.37 -8.14
N LEU A 169 -4.43 7.01 -6.97
CA LEU A 169 -3.86 6.53 -5.72
C LEU A 169 -4.94 5.99 -4.79
N ILE A 170 -4.58 4.97 -4.03
CA ILE A 170 -5.32 4.45 -2.88
C ILE A 170 -4.55 4.83 -1.64
N ILE A 171 -5.25 5.34 -0.62
CA ILE A 171 -4.66 5.79 0.64
C ILE A 171 -5.14 4.94 1.80
N CYS A 172 -4.22 4.50 2.68
CA CYS A 172 -4.55 3.88 3.95
C CYS A 172 -3.93 4.68 5.10
N SER A 173 -4.63 4.77 6.23
CA SER A 173 -4.26 5.63 7.37
C SER A 173 -2.98 5.23 8.12
N ALA A 174 -2.31 4.19 7.66
CA ALA A 174 -1.08 3.63 8.18
C ALA A 174 -1.18 3.06 9.62
N CYS A 175 -0.01 2.84 10.24
CA CYS A 175 0.16 2.28 11.58
C CYS A 175 -0.04 3.32 12.70
N LEU A 176 0.39 3.02 13.93
CA LEU A 176 0.37 3.99 15.05
C LEU A 176 1.19 5.26 14.78
N GLY A 177 2.07 5.25 13.77
CA GLY A 177 2.83 6.40 13.28
C GLY A 177 2.03 7.36 12.39
N GLY A 178 0.84 6.95 11.91
CA GLY A 178 -0.03 7.77 11.09
C GLY A 178 -0.61 8.98 11.81
N GLU A 179 -1.06 9.99 11.05
CA GLU A 179 -1.61 11.24 11.62
C GLU A 179 -2.85 10.96 12.48
N ILE A 180 -3.82 10.21 11.94
CA ILE A 180 -5.06 9.90 12.66
C ILE A 180 -4.79 9.05 13.90
N PRO A 181 -4.04 7.92 13.85
CA PRO A 181 -3.71 7.17 15.04
C PRO A 181 -2.97 8.00 16.11
N ARG A 182 -2.07 8.89 15.72
CA ARG A 182 -1.36 9.76 16.68
C ARG A 182 -2.29 10.76 17.36
N LEU A 183 -3.23 11.36 16.62
CA LEU A 183 -4.25 12.26 17.18
C LEU A 183 -5.17 11.52 18.16
N ILE A 184 -5.58 10.29 17.82
CA ILE A 184 -6.38 9.44 18.72
C ILE A 184 -5.63 9.16 20.02
N GLN A 185 -4.34 8.75 19.93
CA GLN A 185 -3.50 8.49 21.11
C GLN A 185 -3.27 9.75 21.97
N ALA A 186 -3.31 10.93 21.36
CA ALA A 186 -3.25 12.23 22.06
C ALA A 186 -4.59 12.67 22.67
N GLY A 187 -5.68 11.92 22.45
CA GLY A 187 -7.03 12.30 22.88
C GLY A 187 -7.71 13.35 22.02
N GLU A 188 -7.09 13.72 20.88
CA GLU A 188 -7.57 14.77 19.97
C GLU A 188 -8.56 14.20 18.92
N ILE A 189 -9.65 13.60 19.40
CA ILE A 189 -10.59 12.80 18.59
C ILE A 189 -11.24 13.63 17.46
N GLU A 190 -11.63 14.89 17.76
CA GLU A 190 -12.27 15.73 16.74
C GLU A 190 -11.29 16.13 15.63
N LYS A 191 -10.03 16.43 15.96
CA LYS A 191 -9.01 16.66 14.94
C LYS A 191 -8.73 15.40 14.10
N ALA A 192 -8.71 14.23 14.71
CA ALA A 192 -8.59 12.97 14.00
C ALA A 192 -9.75 12.76 13.01
N ARG A 193 -10.97 13.15 13.41
CA ARG A 193 -12.17 13.13 12.56
C ARG A 193 -12.04 14.10 11.38
N GLU A 194 -11.61 15.33 11.62
CA GLU A 194 -11.38 16.33 10.58
C GLU A 194 -10.37 15.85 9.52
N VAL A 195 -9.26 15.28 9.99
CA VAL A 195 -8.24 14.69 9.10
C VAL A 195 -8.82 13.52 8.28
N ALA A 196 -9.60 12.63 8.89
CA ALA A 196 -10.24 11.54 8.18
C ALA A 196 -11.22 12.03 7.10
N LEU A 197 -11.98 13.09 7.39
CA LEU A 197 -12.88 13.73 6.43
C LEU A 197 -12.12 14.42 5.30
N TRP A 198 -10.99 15.03 5.57
CA TRP A 198 -10.13 15.63 4.54
C TRP A 198 -9.66 14.58 3.53
N PHE A 199 -9.10 13.47 4.02
CA PHE A 199 -8.70 12.36 3.14
C PHE A 199 -9.88 11.79 2.36
N LYS A 200 -11.02 11.57 3.01
CA LYS A 200 -12.23 11.09 2.34
C LYS A 200 -12.72 12.05 1.28
N GLY A 201 -12.63 13.35 1.51
CA GLY A 201 -13.06 14.38 0.57
C GLY A 201 -12.30 14.33 -0.75
N ILE A 202 -11.01 13.96 -0.72
CA ILE A 202 -10.15 13.90 -1.90
C ILE A 202 -10.21 12.52 -2.59
N TRP A 203 -10.08 11.42 -1.83
CA TRP A 203 -9.96 10.07 -2.38
C TRP A 203 -11.27 9.28 -2.38
N GLY A 204 -12.32 9.76 -1.72
CA GLY A 204 -13.62 9.10 -1.70
C GLY A 204 -13.53 7.63 -1.27
N ASP A 205 -13.90 6.74 -2.17
CA ASP A 205 -13.89 5.28 -1.96
C ASP A 205 -12.52 4.62 -2.02
N ASP A 206 -11.49 5.36 -2.44
CA ASP A 206 -10.09 4.92 -2.46
C ASP A 206 -9.33 5.32 -1.18
N TYR A 207 -10.03 5.81 -0.16
CA TYR A 207 -9.50 6.03 1.18
C TYR A 207 -9.96 4.96 2.16
N TYR A 208 -9.01 4.44 2.97
CA TYR A 208 -9.24 3.37 3.95
C TYR A 208 -8.66 3.72 5.31
N LEU A 209 -9.38 3.40 6.39
CA LEU A 209 -8.83 3.37 7.73
C LEU A 209 -8.20 2.00 7.98
N GLU A 210 -6.95 2.01 8.41
CA GLU A 210 -6.12 0.81 8.55
C GLU A 210 -6.15 0.27 9.96
N LEU A 211 -6.56 -0.99 10.11
CA LEU A 211 -6.61 -1.70 11.38
C LEU A 211 -5.41 -2.67 11.48
N GLN A 212 -4.68 -2.57 12.57
CA GLN A 212 -3.55 -3.45 12.88
C GLN A 212 -3.68 -4.05 14.28
N ARG A 213 -3.17 -5.27 14.46
CA ARG A 213 -3.12 -5.93 15.76
C ARG A 213 -1.89 -6.83 15.87
N HIS A 214 -0.89 -6.38 16.60
CA HIS A 214 0.38 -7.09 16.82
C HIS A 214 0.51 -7.51 18.28
N LYS A 215 -0.15 -8.60 18.67
CA LYS A 215 -0.01 -9.14 20.02
C LYS A 215 1.30 -9.92 20.11
N ALA A 216 2.27 -9.36 20.83
CA ALA A 216 3.51 -10.05 21.11
C ALA A 216 3.27 -11.29 21.99
N THR A 217 3.87 -12.42 21.57
CA THR A 217 3.82 -13.69 22.31
C THR A 217 5.16 -14.05 22.95
N VAL A 218 6.22 -13.32 22.62
CA VAL A 218 7.58 -13.55 23.10
C VAL A 218 7.88 -12.58 24.25
N PRO A 219 8.38 -13.02 25.41
CA PRO A 219 8.61 -12.15 26.58
C PRO A 219 9.53 -10.94 26.34
N ARG A 220 10.43 -11.03 25.35
CA ARG A 220 11.38 -9.95 25.00
C ARG A 220 10.79 -8.88 24.09
N ALA A 221 9.63 -9.13 23.49
CA ALA A 221 9.02 -8.20 22.56
C ALA A 221 8.36 -7.03 23.29
N ASN A 222 8.16 -5.92 22.57
CA ASN A 222 7.42 -4.80 23.08
C ASN A 222 5.93 -5.15 23.20
N HIS A 223 5.41 -5.14 24.41
CA HIS A 223 4.01 -5.46 24.72
C HIS A 223 3.09 -4.23 24.73
N ASP A 224 3.63 -3.01 24.60
CA ASP A 224 2.86 -1.76 24.67
C ASP A 224 2.15 -1.41 23.35
N VAL A 225 2.56 -2.01 22.24
CA VAL A 225 1.99 -1.73 20.91
C VAL A 225 0.55 -2.23 20.83
N TYR A 226 0.30 -3.46 21.25
CA TYR A 226 -1.03 -4.08 21.11
C TYR A 226 -2.15 -3.34 21.85
N PRO A 227 -2.02 -2.94 23.12
CA PRO A 227 -3.05 -2.16 23.81
C PRO A 227 -3.38 -0.86 23.08
N ARG A 228 -2.36 -0.11 22.61
CA ARG A 228 -2.56 1.13 21.84
C ARG A 228 -3.29 0.87 20.52
N GLN A 229 -2.95 -0.22 19.82
CA GLN A 229 -3.66 -0.60 18.59
C GLN A 229 -5.13 -0.94 18.87
N VAL A 230 -5.45 -1.59 20.01
CA VAL A 230 -6.84 -1.87 20.39
C VAL A 230 -7.63 -0.57 20.58
N GLU A 231 -7.11 0.38 21.35
CA GLU A 231 -7.74 1.69 21.58
C GLU A 231 -7.96 2.47 20.28
N VAL A 232 -6.92 2.56 19.44
CA VAL A 232 -6.99 3.23 18.13
C VAL A 232 -8.02 2.56 17.24
N ASN A 233 -8.01 1.23 17.15
CA ASN A 233 -8.93 0.48 16.30
C ASN A 233 -10.40 0.68 16.70
N GLU A 234 -10.72 0.81 17.98
CA GLU A 234 -12.08 1.10 18.44
C GLU A 234 -12.60 2.44 17.87
N VAL A 235 -11.75 3.47 17.89
CA VAL A 235 -12.08 4.78 17.30
C VAL A 235 -12.18 4.70 15.78
N LEU A 236 -11.24 4.02 15.11
CA LEU A 236 -11.26 3.86 13.66
C LEU A 236 -12.51 3.10 13.18
N MET A 237 -12.92 2.04 13.89
CA MET A 237 -14.15 1.30 13.59
C MET A 237 -15.40 2.17 13.79
N ARG A 238 -15.41 3.06 14.79
CA ARG A 238 -16.48 4.04 14.97
C ARG A 238 -16.50 5.06 13.81
N PHE A 239 -15.34 5.64 13.45
CA PHE A 239 -15.22 6.55 12.31
C PHE A 239 -15.66 5.90 11.00
N SER A 240 -15.30 4.65 10.78
CA SER A 240 -15.74 3.89 9.60
C SER A 240 -17.27 3.91 9.46
N LYS A 241 -17.99 3.63 10.55
CA LYS A 241 -19.47 3.61 10.57
C LYS A 241 -20.07 5.00 10.41
N GLU A 242 -19.55 5.98 11.15
CA GLU A 242 -20.08 7.34 11.20
C GLU A 242 -19.79 8.12 9.93
N LEU A 243 -18.59 7.96 9.36
CA LEU A 243 -18.12 8.72 8.20
C LEU A 243 -18.27 7.95 6.88
N GLY A 244 -18.66 6.68 6.92
CA GLY A 244 -18.76 5.81 5.75
C GLY A 244 -17.41 5.57 5.08
N ILE A 245 -16.31 5.47 5.85
CA ILE A 245 -14.97 5.16 5.35
C ILE A 245 -14.73 3.65 5.48
N LYS A 246 -14.22 3.03 4.43
CA LYS A 246 -13.92 1.59 4.43
C LYS A 246 -12.76 1.25 5.36
N LEU A 247 -12.78 0.03 5.90
CA LEU A 247 -11.68 -0.51 6.71
C LEU A 247 -10.82 -1.46 5.88
N VAL A 248 -9.53 -1.49 6.18
CA VAL A 248 -8.59 -2.49 5.70
C VAL A 248 -7.77 -3.04 6.87
N CYS A 249 -7.50 -4.34 6.86
CA CYS A 249 -6.62 -4.97 7.86
C CYS A 249 -5.25 -5.18 7.23
N THR A 250 -4.20 -4.76 7.94
CA THR A 250 -2.81 -4.94 7.52
C THR A 250 -1.96 -5.43 8.70
N ASN A 251 -0.73 -5.82 8.41
CA ASN A 251 0.19 -6.30 9.43
C ASN A 251 1.45 -5.45 9.58
N ASP A 252 1.65 -4.43 8.71
CA ASP A 252 2.86 -3.58 8.78
C ASP A 252 4.11 -4.47 8.95
N VAL A 253 4.31 -5.35 7.95
CA VAL A 253 5.29 -6.44 8.02
C VAL A 253 6.68 -5.88 7.90
N HIS A 254 7.46 -5.91 8.99
CA HIS A 254 8.87 -5.57 9.04
C HIS A 254 9.56 -6.35 10.17
N PHE A 255 10.84 -6.12 10.43
CA PHE A 255 11.62 -6.84 11.43
C PHE A 255 11.23 -6.48 12.87
#